data_4e6c9c2c874c9b4583e228ad5512eb2a
#
_entry.id   4e6c9c2c874c9b4583e228ad5512eb2a
#
_cell.length_a   1.000
_cell.length_b   1.000
_cell.length_c   1.000
_cell.angle_alpha   90.00
_cell.angle_beta   90.00
_cell.angle_gamma   90.00
#
_symmetry.space_group_name_H-M   'P 1'
#
loop_
_entity.id
_entity.type
_entity.pdbx_description
1 polymer ?
#
loop_
_entity_poly.entity_id
_entity_poly.type
_entity_poly.pdbx_seq_one_letter_code
_entity_poly.pdbx_strand_id
1 'polypeptide(L)'
;DGNEEVLEDWWLKINQWRHDHGIYTKPRYEPSQGGVIKPQDVIKVLYDVTEGKAYVTSDVGQHQMFAAQYYLFDKPRQWINSGGLGTMGFGLPAAMGVQLAFPDSMVACVTGEGSVQMCIQELSTCAQHQLPIKIINLNNAALGMVRQWQDMQYSGRYAQSLYENSLPDFVALTESYGHVGIRVEHIDQLEEKMRECFSLKDRVVFLDIRVDPEEHVYPMQIAGGSIRDLWLSKTERS
;
A
#
# COMPACT_ATOMS: atom_id res chain seq x y z
N ASP A 1 8.35 -31.88 0.45
CA ASP A 1 9.01 -32.24 -0.80
C ASP A 1 7.96 -32.34 -1.88
N GLY A 2 7.66 -31.23 -2.52
CA GLY A 2 6.85 -31.21 -3.73
C GLY A 2 7.64 -31.81 -4.88
N ASN A 3 6.97 -32.56 -5.72
CA ASN A 3 7.59 -33.17 -6.88
C ASN A 3 8.05 -32.03 -7.83
N GLU A 4 9.34 -31.73 -7.87
CA GLU A 4 9.93 -30.62 -8.65
C GLU A 4 9.50 -30.68 -10.13
N GLU A 5 9.42 -31.88 -10.70
CA GLU A 5 8.97 -32.12 -12.07
C GLU A 5 7.54 -31.62 -12.34
N VAL A 6 6.62 -31.82 -11.39
CA VAL A 6 5.22 -31.30 -11.48
C VAL A 6 5.18 -29.78 -11.39
N LEU A 7 6.09 -29.18 -10.60
CA LEU A 7 6.22 -27.73 -10.49
C LEU A 7 6.82 -27.11 -11.75
N GLU A 8 7.78 -27.78 -12.41
CA GLU A 8 8.36 -27.32 -13.68
C GLU A 8 7.30 -27.24 -14.78
N ASP A 9 6.50 -28.27 -14.97
CA ASP A 9 5.41 -28.30 -15.95
C ASP A 9 4.38 -27.18 -15.68
N TRP A 10 4.07 -26.93 -14.41
CA TRP A 10 3.16 -25.86 -14.03
C TRP A 10 3.75 -24.47 -14.33
N TRP A 11 5.03 -24.26 -14.03
CA TRP A 11 5.72 -23.02 -14.36
C TRP A 11 5.84 -22.78 -15.85
N LEU A 12 6.12 -23.81 -16.66
CA LEU A 12 6.10 -23.72 -18.11
C LEU A 12 4.75 -23.23 -18.62
N LYS A 13 3.66 -23.80 -18.11
CA LYS A 13 2.29 -23.42 -18.49
C LYS A 13 1.94 -21.99 -18.05
N ILE A 14 2.29 -21.60 -16.83
CA ILE A 14 2.09 -20.24 -16.32
C ILE A 14 2.89 -19.24 -17.17
N ASN A 15 4.13 -19.54 -17.49
CA ASN A 15 4.99 -18.66 -18.29
C ASN A 15 4.48 -18.54 -19.74
N GLN A 16 3.94 -19.62 -20.30
CA GLN A 16 3.28 -19.56 -21.61
C GLN A 16 2.08 -18.62 -21.58
N TRP A 17 1.20 -18.73 -20.59
CA TRP A 17 0.04 -17.82 -20.45
C TRP A 17 0.49 -16.35 -20.28
N ARG A 18 1.53 -16.12 -19.47
CA ARG A 18 2.09 -14.77 -19.26
C ARG A 18 2.62 -14.17 -20.57
N HIS A 19 3.27 -14.98 -21.38
CA HIS A 19 3.76 -14.58 -22.69
C HIS A 19 2.61 -14.31 -23.67
N ASP A 20 1.65 -15.22 -23.78
CA ASP A 20 0.53 -15.12 -24.72
C ASP A 20 -0.38 -13.93 -24.44
N HIS A 21 -0.51 -13.54 -23.17
CA HIS A 21 -1.33 -12.40 -22.75
C HIS A 21 -0.51 -11.13 -22.47
N GLY A 22 0.78 -11.11 -22.74
CA GLY A 22 1.63 -9.93 -22.61
C GLY A 22 1.84 -9.42 -21.19
N ILE A 23 1.63 -10.27 -20.17
CA ILE A 23 1.68 -9.85 -18.75
C ILE A 23 3.06 -9.32 -18.32
N TYR A 24 4.14 -9.75 -19.00
CA TYR A 24 5.49 -9.25 -18.74
C TYR A 24 6.01 -8.27 -19.80
N THR A 25 5.33 -8.14 -20.93
CA THR A 25 5.78 -7.30 -22.06
C THR A 25 5.22 -5.89 -22.02
N LYS A 26 4.16 -5.68 -21.23
CA LYS A 26 3.57 -4.37 -21.02
C LYS A 26 3.76 -3.92 -19.58
N PRO A 27 4.16 -2.67 -19.32
CA PRO A 27 4.14 -2.12 -17.97
C PRO A 27 2.72 -2.25 -17.41
N ARG A 28 2.60 -2.63 -16.15
CA ARG A 28 1.30 -2.72 -15.47
C ARG A 28 0.67 -1.36 -15.25
N TYR A 29 1.45 -0.31 -15.29
CA TYR A 29 1.04 1.10 -15.18
C TYR A 29 2.11 1.98 -15.81
N GLU A 30 1.76 3.22 -16.12
CA GLU A 30 2.72 4.24 -16.52
C GLU A 30 3.32 4.88 -15.26
N PRO A 31 4.66 4.88 -15.10
CA PRO A 31 5.32 5.51 -13.96
C PRO A 31 4.95 6.99 -13.82
N SER A 32 5.12 7.53 -12.64
CA SER A 32 4.91 8.95 -12.34
C SER A 32 5.66 9.87 -13.31
N GLN A 33 5.02 10.97 -13.65
CA GLN A 33 5.58 12.02 -14.51
C GLN A 33 5.32 13.39 -13.86
N GLY A 34 6.20 14.35 -14.10
CA GLY A 34 5.96 15.74 -13.70
C GLY A 34 5.91 16.00 -12.19
N GLY A 35 6.54 15.17 -11.36
CA GLY A 35 6.62 15.36 -9.91
C GLY A 35 5.46 14.73 -9.13
N VAL A 36 4.38 14.34 -9.76
CA VAL A 36 3.25 13.63 -9.12
C VAL A 36 3.69 12.21 -8.75
N ILE A 37 3.23 11.71 -7.60
CA ILE A 37 3.56 10.37 -7.11
C ILE A 37 2.35 9.46 -7.31
N LYS A 38 2.52 8.38 -8.07
CA LYS A 38 1.50 7.33 -8.15
C LYS A 38 1.65 6.33 -7.00
N PRO A 39 0.55 5.81 -6.45
CA PRO A 39 0.58 4.79 -5.40
C PRO A 39 1.44 3.57 -5.76
N GLN A 40 1.44 3.15 -7.03
CA GLN A 40 2.23 2.03 -7.53
C GLN A 40 3.73 2.27 -7.39
N ASP A 41 4.21 3.49 -7.65
CA ASP A 41 5.62 3.85 -7.49
C ASP A 41 6.04 3.77 -6.02
N VAL A 42 5.16 4.18 -5.09
CA VAL A 42 5.42 4.06 -3.65
C VAL A 42 5.67 2.60 -3.27
N ILE A 43 4.80 1.69 -3.70
CA ILE A 43 4.90 0.27 -3.37
C ILE A 43 6.13 -0.37 -4.04
N LYS A 44 6.44 0.01 -5.26
CA LYS A 44 7.63 -0.46 -5.96
C LYS A 44 8.92 -0.01 -5.27
N VAL A 45 9.01 1.27 -4.90
CA VAL A 45 10.16 1.80 -4.16
C VAL A 45 10.27 1.15 -2.78
N LEU A 46 9.15 0.89 -2.10
CA LEU A 46 9.13 0.13 -0.85
C LEU A 46 9.72 -1.28 -1.04
N TYR A 47 9.34 -1.97 -2.10
CA TYR A 47 9.89 -3.29 -2.43
C TYR A 47 11.40 -3.21 -2.69
N ASP A 48 11.84 -2.27 -3.53
CA ASP A 48 13.24 -2.10 -3.92
C ASP A 48 14.12 -1.75 -2.69
N VAL A 49 13.69 -0.84 -1.83
CA VAL A 49 14.43 -0.43 -0.61
C VAL A 49 14.51 -1.55 0.41
N THR A 50 13.47 -2.38 0.53
CA THR A 50 13.44 -3.52 1.45
C THR A 50 13.95 -4.81 0.83
N GLU A 51 14.29 -4.81 -0.46
CA GLU A 51 14.65 -6.00 -1.23
C GLU A 51 13.60 -7.13 -1.11
N GLY A 52 12.31 -6.74 -0.99
CA GLY A 52 11.23 -7.68 -0.78
C GLY A 52 11.24 -8.44 0.56
N LYS A 53 12.10 -8.04 1.51
CA LYS A 53 12.31 -8.77 2.77
C LYS A 53 11.44 -8.31 3.93
N ALA A 54 10.73 -7.18 3.80
CA ALA A 54 9.89 -6.67 4.88
C ALA A 54 8.65 -7.51 5.09
N TYR A 55 8.22 -7.63 6.36
CA TYR A 55 6.83 -7.94 6.65
C TYR A 55 5.98 -6.72 6.33
N VAL A 56 4.96 -6.91 5.52
CA VAL A 56 4.06 -5.83 5.14
C VAL A 56 2.70 -6.08 5.75
N THR A 57 2.29 -5.18 6.64
CA THR A 57 0.90 -5.11 7.10
C THR A 57 0.16 -4.05 6.30
N SER A 58 -1.14 -4.18 6.14
CA SER A 58 -1.91 -3.18 5.44
C SER A 58 -3.21 -2.86 6.15
N ASP A 59 -3.54 -1.59 6.16
CA ASP A 59 -4.90 -1.12 6.37
C ASP A 59 -5.78 -1.41 5.14
N VAL A 60 -7.02 -0.97 5.17
CA VAL A 60 -8.03 -1.28 4.16
C VAL A 60 -8.37 -0.06 3.31
N GLY A 61 -8.29 -0.24 1.99
CA GLY A 61 -8.56 0.77 0.98
C GLY A 61 -7.76 0.55 -0.30
N GLN A 62 -7.61 1.59 -1.12
CA GLN A 62 -6.81 1.53 -2.35
C GLN A 62 -5.36 1.13 -2.05
N HIS A 63 -4.76 1.66 -0.98
CA HIS A 63 -3.40 1.34 -0.54
C HIS A 63 -3.19 -0.17 -0.30
N GLN A 64 -4.18 -0.87 0.25
CA GLN A 64 -4.17 -2.32 0.41
C GLN A 64 -4.07 -3.02 -0.95
N MET A 65 -4.89 -2.61 -1.90
CA MET A 65 -4.94 -3.21 -3.22
C MET A 65 -3.67 -2.92 -4.02
N PHE A 66 -3.14 -1.71 -3.94
CA PHE A 66 -1.84 -1.38 -4.54
C PHE A 66 -0.71 -2.21 -3.93
N ALA A 67 -0.68 -2.36 -2.60
CA ALA A 67 0.32 -3.21 -1.96
C ALA A 67 0.22 -4.68 -2.41
N ALA A 68 -1.00 -5.23 -2.48
CA ALA A 68 -1.24 -6.60 -2.95
C ALA A 68 -0.83 -6.81 -4.41
N GLN A 69 -0.97 -5.79 -5.27
CA GLN A 69 -0.68 -5.89 -6.70
C GLN A 69 0.81 -5.66 -7.04
N TYR A 70 1.51 -4.79 -6.30
CA TYR A 70 2.81 -4.27 -6.70
C TYR A 70 3.97 -4.63 -5.75
N TYR A 71 3.70 -5.05 -4.51
CA TYR A 71 4.72 -5.64 -3.65
C TYR A 71 4.82 -7.14 -3.94
N LEU A 72 5.96 -7.59 -4.41
CA LEU A 72 6.17 -9.00 -4.76
C LEU A 72 6.55 -9.80 -3.51
N PHE A 73 5.63 -10.65 -3.06
CA PHE A 73 5.83 -11.48 -1.87
C PHE A 73 6.41 -12.86 -2.27
N ASP A 74 7.61 -13.16 -1.78
CA ASP A 74 8.31 -14.43 -2.06
C ASP A 74 8.13 -15.46 -0.95
N LYS A 75 7.66 -15.04 0.22
CA LYS A 75 7.55 -15.91 1.39
C LYS A 75 6.13 -15.93 1.94
N PRO A 76 5.66 -17.08 2.41
CA PRO A 76 4.37 -17.15 3.10
C PRO A 76 4.40 -16.30 4.37
N ARG A 77 3.25 -15.72 4.72
CA ARG A 77 3.04 -14.90 5.92
C ARG A 77 3.79 -13.57 5.97
N GLN A 78 4.35 -13.09 4.85
CA GLN A 78 4.89 -11.73 4.75
C GLN A 78 3.79 -10.67 4.57
N TRP A 79 2.65 -11.05 4.00
CA TRP A 79 1.50 -10.19 3.75
C TRP A 79 0.43 -10.40 4.80
N ILE A 80 0.18 -9.37 5.63
CA ILE A 80 -0.75 -9.42 6.75
C ILE A 80 -1.81 -8.32 6.56
N ASN A 81 -3.03 -8.70 6.30
CA ASN A 81 -4.10 -7.75 6.05
C ASN A 81 -5.47 -8.29 6.47
N SER A 82 -6.44 -7.38 6.65
CA SER A 82 -7.84 -7.74 6.90
C SER A 82 -8.57 -7.96 5.57
N GLY A 83 -8.19 -9.02 4.82
CA GLY A 83 -8.71 -9.30 3.48
C GLY A 83 -10.15 -9.85 3.46
N GLY A 84 -10.63 -10.42 4.56
CA GLY A 84 -11.99 -10.95 4.68
C GLY A 84 -13.00 -9.91 5.12
N LEU A 85 -12.83 -9.36 6.32
CA LEU A 85 -13.75 -8.36 6.87
C LEU A 85 -13.50 -6.94 6.36
N GLY A 86 -12.27 -6.63 5.93
CA GLY A 86 -11.94 -5.28 5.45
C GLY A 86 -11.96 -4.23 6.56
N THR A 87 -11.32 -4.52 7.69
CA THR A 87 -11.33 -3.66 8.87
C THR A 87 -10.32 -2.53 8.72
N MET A 88 -10.79 -1.30 8.55
CA MET A 88 -9.94 -0.10 8.63
C MET A 88 -9.40 0.06 10.06
N GLY A 89 -8.13 0.49 10.20
CA GLY A 89 -7.42 0.54 11.49
C GLY A 89 -6.68 -0.74 11.86
N PHE A 90 -6.73 -1.78 11.04
CA PHE A 90 -6.03 -3.05 11.28
C PHE A 90 -4.51 -2.94 11.13
N GLY A 91 -4.03 -2.10 10.22
CA GLY A 91 -2.65 -2.09 9.73
C GLY A 91 -1.61 -1.84 10.81
N LEU A 92 -1.74 -0.75 11.59
CA LEU A 92 -0.80 -0.37 12.64
C LEU A 92 -0.79 -1.37 13.81
N PRO A 93 -1.92 -1.78 14.40
CA PRO A 93 -1.93 -2.82 15.44
C PRO A 93 -1.34 -4.15 14.98
N ALA A 94 -1.60 -4.55 13.73
CA ALA A 94 -1.00 -5.75 13.16
C ALA A 94 0.53 -5.62 13.04
N ALA A 95 1.03 -4.44 12.60
CA ALA A 95 2.46 -4.17 12.53
C ALA A 95 3.14 -4.26 13.90
N MET A 96 2.48 -3.78 14.95
CA MET A 96 2.96 -3.92 16.33
C MET A 96 3.12 -5.38 16.72
N GLY A 97 2.10 -6.20 16.44
CA GLY A 97 2.16 -7.64 16.70
C GLY A 97 3.29 -8.34 15.94
N VAL A 98 3.48 -7.99 14.67
CA VAL A 98 4.58 -8.52 13.84
C VAL A 98 5.94 -8.08 14.39
N GLN A 99 6.10 -6.80 14.74
CA GLN A 99 7.38 -6.29 15.25
C GLN A 99 7.76 -6.90 16.59
N LEU A 100 6.78 -7.15 17.46
CA LEU A 100 7.01 -7.87 18.73
C LEU A 100 7.40 -9.33 18.50
N ALA A 101 6.80 -10.00 17.53
CA ALA A 101 7.11 -11.38 17.18
C ALA A 101 8.45 -11.54 16.43
N PHE A 102 8.85 -10.53 15.68
CA PHE A 102 10.05 -10.52 14.84
C PHE A 102 10.84 -9.20 15.04
N PRO A 103 11.48 -9.02 16.20
CA PRO A 103 12.07 -7.73 16.60
C PRO A 103 13.17 -7.23 15.65
N ASP A 104 13.92 -8.14 15.03
CA ASP A 104 15.02 -7.80 14.13
C ASP A 104 14.60 -7.63 12.66
N SER A 105 13.31 -7.81 12.36
CA SER A 105 12.81 -7.75 10.99
C SER A 105 12.34 -6.34 10.63
N MET A 106 12.42 -6.02 9.34
CA MET A 106 11.79 -4.82 8.80
C MET A 106 10.26 -5.03 8.76
N VAL A 107 9.51 -4.10 9.35
CA VAL A 107 8.05 -4.10 9.34
C VAL A 107 7.54 -2.81 8.74
N ALA A 108 6.79 -2.92 7.65
CA ALA A 108 6.15 -1.82 6.96
C ALA A 108 4.62 -1.91 7.12
N CYS A 109 4.00 -0.86 7.63
CA CYS A 109 2.54 -0.70 7.66
C CYS A 109 2.13 0.20 6.48
N VAL A 110 1.54 -0.37 5.44
CA VAL A 110 0.98 0.39 4.31
C VAL A 110 -0.43 0.82 4.68
N THR A 111 -0.68 2.12 4.70
CA THR A 111 -1.94 2.70 5.16
C THR A 111 -2.39 3.87 4.28
N GLY A 112 -3.56 4.39 4.55
CA GLY A 112 -4.09 5.64 4.04
C GLY A 112 -4.56 6.53 5.19
N GLU A 113 -4.67 7.83 4.94
CA GLU A 113 -4.94 8.86 5.94
C GLU A 113 -6.24 8.64 6.72
N GLY A 114 -7.24 8.00 6.11
CA GLY A 114 -8.50 7.68 6.78
C GLY A 114 -8.37 6.48 7.73
N SER A 115 -7.67 5.44 7.29
CA SER A 115 -7.52 4.20 8.05
C SER A 115 -6.61 4.36 9.26
N VAL A 116 -5.47 5.02 9.10
CA VAL A 116 -4.48 5.17 10.18
C VAL A 116 -5.03 5.95 11.37
N GLN A 117 -5.92 6.90 11.13
CA GLN A 117 -6.54 7.69 12.20
C GLN A 117 -7.42 6.86 13.13
N MET A 118 -7.90 5.69 12.69
CA MET A 118 -8.74 4.82 13.54
C MET A 118 -7.98 4.18 14.69
N CYS A 119 -6.65 4.06 14.58
CA CYS A 119 -5.78 3.49 15.61
C CYS A 119 -4.51 4.34 15.84
N ILE A 120 -4.55 5.64 15.54
CA ILE A 120 -3.38 6.53 15.62
C ILE A 120 -2.83 6.65 17.05
N GLN A 121 -3.66 6.47 18.08
CA GLN A 121 -3.27 6.47 19.49
C GLN A 121 -2.26 5.36 19.82
N GLU A 122 -2.18 4.30 19.02
CA GLU A 122 -1.21 3.21 19.21
C GLU A 122 0.25 3.65 18.98
N LEU A 123 0.47 4.86 18.46
CA LEU A 123 1.80 5.47 18.46
C LEU A 123 2.37 5.60 19.89
N SER A 124 1.52 5.81 20.92
CA SER A 124 1.95 5.77 22.33
C SER A 124 2.47 4.38 22.72
N THR A 125 1.78 3.33 22.31
CA THR A 125 2.19 1.95 22.58
C THR A 125 3.50 1.63 21.84
N CYS A 126 3.64 2.09 20.61
CA CYS A 126 4.88 1.95 19.86
C CYS A 126 6.05 2.65 20.53
N ALA A 127 5.83 3.86 21.09
CA ALA A 127 6.85 4.59 21.84
C ALA A 127 7.27 3.84 23.11
N GLN A 128 6.29 3.35 23.89
CA GLN A 128 6.54 2.62 25.13
C GLN A 128 7.36 1.35 24.89
N HIS A 129 7.10 0.63 23.81
CA HIS A 129 7.76 -0.64 23.49
C HIS A 129 8.91 -0.49 22.49
N GLN A 130 9.26 0.75 22.10
CA GLN A 130 10.34 1.07 21.16
C GLN A 130 10.25 0.27 19.85
N LEU A 131 9.04 0.19 19.27
CA LEU A 131 8.79 -0.58 18.05
C LEU A 131 9.22 0.25 16.82
N PRO A 132 10.20 -0.20 16.01
CA PRO A 132 10.73 0.57 14.88
C PRO A 132 9.92 0.40 13.58
N ILE A 133 8.59 0.42 13.69
CA ILE A 133 7.67 0.24 12.57
C ILE A 133 7.80 1.40 11.56
N LYS A 134 7.72 1.08 10.27
CA LYS A 134 7.67 2.06 9.18
C LYS A 134 6.25 2.19 8.68
N ILE A 135 5.62 3.34 8.92
CA ILE A 135 4.26 3.65 8.48
C ILE A 135 4.36 4.36 7.12
N ILE A 136 3.86 3.72 6.09
CA ILE A 136 3.88 4.21 4.71
C ILE A 136 2.45 4.67 4.38
N ASN A 137 2.20 5.96 4.56
CA ASN A 137 0.88 6.55 4.37
C ASN A 137 0.73 7.06 2.93
N LEU A 138 -0.13 6.39 2.14
CA LEU A 138 -0.49 6.81 0.79
C LEU A 138 -1.66 7.81 0.89
N ASN A 139 -1.32 9.09 1.00
CA ASN A 139 -2.24 10.17 1.29
C ASN A 139 -2.77 10.82 0.00
N ASN A 140 -3.98 10.47 -0.39
CA ASN A 140 -4.67 11.05 -1.53
C ASN A 140 -5.79 12.03 -1.14
N ALA A 141 -5.86 12.42 0.13
CA ALA A 141 -6.86 13.30 0.72
C ALA A 141 -8.31 12.81 0.52
N ALA A 142 -8.51 11.48 0.50
CA ALA A 142 -9.82 10.89 0.30
C ALA A 142 -9.95 9.51 0.98
N LEU A 143 -11.17 9.08 1.25
CA LEU A 143 -11.49 7.67 1.36
C LEU A 143 -11.43 7.05 -0.05
N GLY A 144 -10.20 6.73 -0.49
CA GLY A 144 -9.87 6.53 -1.89
C GLY A 144 -10.69 5.44 -2.58
N MET A 145 -11.00 4.32 -1.91
CA MET A 145 -11.83 3.26 -2.50
C MET A 145 -13.30 3.70 -2.63
N VAL A 146 -13.83 4.45 -1.65
CA VAL A 146 -15.19 5.03 -1.72
C VAL A 146 -15.26 6.02 -2.88
N ARG A 147 -14.26 6.91 -2.99
CA ARG A 147 -14.14 7.86 -4.11
C ARG A 147 -14.10 7.14 -5.44
N GLN A 148 -13.28 6.09 -5.60
CA GLN A 148 -13.18 5.30 -6.83
C GLN A 148 -14.54 4.74 -7.26
N TRP A 149 -15.34 4.19 -6.32
CA TRP A 149 -16.68 3.72 -6.63
C TRP A 149 -17.63 4.85 -7.03
N GLN A 150 -17.49 6.03 -6.40
CA GLN A 150 -18.29 7.20 -6.78
C GLN A 150 -17.93 7.70 -8.18
N ASP A 151 -16.65 7.66 -8.57
CA ASP A 151 -16.22 7.95 -9.93
C ASP A 151 -16.78 6.95 -10.94
N MET A 152 -16.63 5.66 -10.64
CA MET A 152 -16.96 4.58 -11.58
C MET A 152 -18.47 4.38 -11.76
N GLN A 153 -19.27 4.55 -10.71
CA GLN A 153 -20.69 4.19 -10.72
C GLN A 153 -21.64 5.37 -10.54
N TYR A 154 -21.15 6.47 -10.00
CA TYR A 154 -22.00 7.63 -9.64
C TYR A 154 -21.57 8.92 -10.33
N SER A 155 -20.79 8.83 -11.41
CA SER A 155 -20.36 9.97 -12.23
C SER A 155 -19.66 11.07 -11.43
N GLY A 156 -18.81 10.69 -10.46
CA GLY A 156 -18.04 11.61 -9.62
C GLY A 156 -18.90 12.43 -8.64
N ARG A 157 -20.10 11.98 -8.31
CA ARG A 157 -20.94 12.62 -7.28
C ARG A 157 -20.43 12.23 -5.90
N TYR A 158 -19.38 12.93 -5.45
CA TYR A 158 -18.76 12.66 -4.16
C TYR A 158 -19.68 13.01 -2.98
N ALA A 159 -19.74 12.08 -2.03
CA ALA A 159 -20.50 12.27 -0.80
C ALA A 159 -19.68 11.73 0.37
N GLN A 160 -19.19 12.63 1.22
CA GLN A 160 -18.42 12.33 2.45
C GLN A 160 -17.18 11.45 2.23
N SER A 161 -16.56 11.52 1.06
CA SER A 161 -15.38 10.73 0.70
C SER A 161 -14.10 11.54 0.56
N LEU A 162 -14.19 12.87 0.57
CA LEU A 162 -13.05 13.77 0.42
C LEU A 162 -12.70 14.44 1.75
N TYR A 163 -11.42 14.58 2.02
CA TYR A 163 -10.88 15.34 3.14
C TYR A 163 -10.40 16.71 2.64
N GLU A 164 -11.25 17.71 2.60
CA GLU A 164 -10.88 19.03 2.09
C GLU A 164 -9.88 19.75 2.99
N ASN A 165 -10.25 19.97 4.28
CA ASN A 165 -9.42 20.69 5.25
C ASN A 165 -9.41 20.04 6.64
N SER A 166 -9.75 18.76 6.74
CA SER A 166 -9.96 18.07 8.02
C SER A 166 -8.84 17.12 8.43
N LEU A 167 -7.84 16.93 7.58
CA LEU A 167 -6.71 16.06 7.92
C LEU A 167 -5.73 16.79 8.87
N PRO A 168 -5.19 16.06 9.86
CA PRO A 168 -4.11 16.58 10.67
C PRO A 168 -2.83 16.71 9.85
N ASP A 169 -1.89 17.51 10.32
CA ASP A 169 -0.51 17.37 9.89
C ASP A 169 0.09 16.10 10.50
N PHE A 170 0.21 15.04 9.69
CA PHE A 170 0.69 13.74 10.14
C PHE A 170 2.16 13.78 10.60
N VAL A 171 2.98 14.69 10.06
CA VAL A 171 4.37 14.87 10.50
C VAL A 171 4.37 15.41 11.92
N ALA A 172 3.72 16.56 12.15
CA ALA A 172 3.64 17.18 13.47
C ALA A 172 2.95 16.27 14.50
N LEU A 173 1.90 15.55 14.07
CA LEU A 173 1.20 14.58 14.92
C LEU A 173 2.16 13.45 15.36
N THR A 174 2.91 12.88 14.45
CA THR A 174 3.86 11.80 14.73
C THR A 174 4.98 12.27 15.67
N GLU A 175 5.50 13.47 15.44
CA GLU A 175 6.53 14.10 16.29
C GLU A 175 6.02 14.36 17.71
N SER A 176 4.74 14.70 17.87
CA SER A 176 4.14 14.89 19.20
C SER A 176 4.11 13.61 20.04
N TYR A 177 4.16 12.43 19.41
CA TYR A 177 4.31 11.13 20.07
C TYR A 177 5.79 10.72 20.30
N GLY A 178 6.75 11.58 19.94
CA GLY A 178 8.20 11.30 20.09
C GLY A 178 8.80 10.43 18.97
N HIS A 179 8.12 10.32 17.85
CA HIS A 179 8.55 9.59 16.67
C HIS A 179 9.07 10.52 15.57
N VAL A 180 9.38 9.99 14.39
CA VAL A 180 9.86 10.77 13.25
C VAL A 180 8.78 10.82 12.17
N GLY A 181 8.37 12.03 11.78
CA GLY A 181 7.52 12.28 10.64
C GLY A 181 8.33 12.77 9.44
N ILE A 182 8.05 12.24 8.25
CA ILE A 182 8.68 12.64 7.00
C ILE A 182 7.58 12.86 5.97
N ARG A 183 7.59 14.03 5.29
CA ARG A 183 6.67 14.30 4.18
C ARG A 183 7.36 14.12 2.84
N VAL A 184 6.64 13.52 1.87
CA VAL A 184 7.08 13.36 0.49
C VAL A 184 5.99 13.90 -0.43
N GLU A 185 6.34 14.90 -1.25
CA GLU A 185 5.40 15.58 -2.14
C GLU A 185 5.76 15.43 -3.62
N HIS A 186 7.01 15.03 -3.92
CA HIS A 186 7.51 14.88 -5.28
C HIS A 186 8.20 13.54 -5.48
N ILE A 187 8.04 12.98 -6.68
CA ILE A 187 8.58 11.64 -7.01
C ILE A 187 10.09 11.52 -6.86
N ASP A 188 10.82 12.59 -7.14
CA ASP A 188 12.29 12.66 -7.02
C ASP A 188 12.80 12.52 -5.58
N GLN A 189 11.94 12.79 -4.59
CA GLN A 189 12.27 12.66 -3.17
C GLN A 189 12.00 11.23 -2.65
N LEU A 190 11.15 10.46 -3.35
CA LEU A 190 10.53 9.25 -2.82
C LEU A 190 11.55 8.19 -2.40
N GLU A 191 12.52 7.87 -3.25
CA GLU A 191 13.49 6.83 -2.95
C GLU A 191 14.43 7.23 -1.81
N GLU A 192 14.94 8.48 -1.82
CA GLU A 192 15.81 9.00 -0.76
C GLU A 192 15.10 8.96 0.59
N LYS A 193 13.87 9.47 0.66
CA LYS A 193 13.07 9.51 1.89
C LYS A 193 12.63 8.12 2.36
N MET A 194 12.37 7.20 1.46
CA MET A 194 12.10 5.80 1.82
C MET A 194 13.36 5.15 2.43
N ARG A 195 14.53 5.37 1.86
CA ARG A 195 15.80 4.88 2.43
C ARG A 195 16.10 5.52 3.80
N GLU A 196 15.89 6.82 3.95
CA GLU A 196 15.98 7.52 5.24
C GLU A 196 15.03 6.87 6.27
N CYS A 197 13.79 6.63 5.91
CA CYS A 197 12.80 5.97 6.76
C CYS A 197 13.29 4.61 7.30
N PHE A 198 13.86 3.76 6.44
CA PHE A 198 14.35 2.45 6.85
C PHE A 198 15.73 2.46 7.51
N SER A 199 16.47 3.56 7.46
CA SER A 199 17.76 3.71 8.15
C SER A 199 17.61 3.89 9.66
N LEU A 200 16.49 4.46 10.11
CA LEU A 200 16.18 4.68 11.53
C LEU A 200 15.57 3.40 12.12
N LYS A 201 16.28 2.75 13.06
CA LYS A 201 15.92 1.42 13.56
C LYS A 201 15.45 1.39 15.02
N ASP A 202 15.27 2.54 15.64
CA ASP A 202 15.00 2.69 17.07
C ASP A 202 13.61 3.24 17.39
N ARG A 203 12.83 3.62 16.39
CA ARG A 203 11.52 4.26 16.57
C ARG A 203 10.63 4.12 15.35
N VAL A 204 9.34 4.47 15.51
CA VAL A 204 8.44 4.62 14.37
C VAL A 204 8.94 5.74 13.46
N VAL A 205 8.86 5.50 12.16
CA VAL A 205 8.94 6.55 11.15
C VAL A 205 7.64 6.56 10.36
N PHE A 206 6.97 7.70 10.35
CA PHE A 206 5.75 7.91 9.59
C PHE A 206 6.08 8.68 8.30
N LEU A 207 5.96 8.01 7.17
CA LEU A 207 6.18 8.59 5.86
C LEU A 207 4.83 9.02 5.26
N ASP A 208 4.52 10.33 5.31
CA ASP A 208 3.31 10.92 4.72
C ASP A 208 3.57 11.26 3.26
N ILE A 209 3.13 10.41 2.35
CA ILE A 209 3.38 10.51 0.90
C ILE A 209 2.15 11.03 0.21
N ARG A 210 2.23 12.21 -0.39
CA ARG A 210 1.17 12.79 -1.21
C ARG A 210 1.10 12.08 -2.54
N VAL A 211 0.07 11.28 -2.74
CA VAL A 211 -0.13 10.51 -3.97
C VAL A 211 -1.23 11.11 -4.83
N ASP A 212 -1.19 10.78 -6.13
CA ASP A 212 -2.19 11.20 -7.09
C ASP A 212 -3.61 10.79 -6.65
N PRO A 213 -4.50 11.76 -6.40
CA PRO A 213 -5.86 11.45 -6.01
C PRO A 213 -6.72 10.88 -7.14
N GLU A 214 -6.30 11.03 -8.40
CA GLU A 214 -7.02 10.53 -9.59
C GLU A 214 -6.64 9.09 -9.95
N GLU A 215 -5.58 8.55 -9.33
CA GLU A 215 -5.11 7.19 -9.63
C GLU A 215 -6.03 6.16 -8.99
N HIS A 216 -6.65 5.34 -9.82
CA HIS A 216 -7.56 4.26 -9.41
C HIS A 216 -6.89 2.89 -9.49
N VAL A 217 -7.41 1.96 -8.70
CA VAL A 217 -6.96 0.56 -8.73
C VAL A 217 -7.56 -0.14 -9.94
N TYR A 218 -6.71 -0.69 -10.79
CA TYR A 218 -7.09 -1.54 -11.92
C TYR A 218 -6.17 -2.78 -11.98
N PRO A 219 -6.64 -3.92 -12.50
CA PRO A 219 -8.02 -4.22 -12.89
C PRO A 219 -8.98 -4.25 -11.71
N MET A 220 -10.26 -3.91 -11.95
CA MET A 220 -11.31 -3.91 -10.93
C MET A 220 -12.52 -4.70 -11.40
N GLN A 221 -12.97 -5.65 -10.58
CA GLN A 221 -14.19 -6.39 -10.84
C GLN A 221 -15.41 -5.56 -10.47
N ILE A 222 -16.43 -5.58 -11.33
CA ILE A 222 -17.69 -4.86 -11.08
C ILE A 222 -18.56 -5.71 -10.15
N ALA A 223 -19.15 -5.09 -9.14
CA ALA A 223 -20.11 -5.77 -8.27
C ALA A 223 -21.28 -6.35 -9.08
N GLY A 224 -21.54 -7.65 -8.90
CA GLY A 224 -22.57 -8.38 -9.65
C GLY A 224 -22.16 -8.88 -11.03
N GLY A 225 -20.96 -8.54 -11.51
CA GLY A 225 -20.38 -9.07 -12.73
C GLY A 225 -19.67 -10.40 -12.53
N SER A 226 -19.33 -11.08 -13.63
CA SER A 226 -18.48 -12.27 -13.59
C SER A 226 -17.01 -11.90 -13.39
N ILE A 227 -16.15 -12.89 -13.09
CA ILE A 227 -14.70 -12.68 -12.99
C ILE A 227 -14.07 -12.23 -14.32
N ARG A 228 -14.79 -12.34 -15.41
CA ARG A 228 -14.36 -11.89 -16.74
C ARG A 228 -14.76 -10.44 -17.04
N ASP A 229 -15.69 -9.89 -16.26
CA ASP A 229 -16.18 -8.51 -16.42
C ASP A 229 -15.31 -7.56 -15.62
N LEU A 230 -14.13 -7.24 -16.13
CA LEU A 230 -13.16 -6.39 -15.47
C LEU A 230 -13.09 -5.00 -16.10
N TRP A 231 -12.93 -4.01 -15.26
CA TRP A 231 -12.42 -2.71 -15.65
C TRP A 231 -10.90 -2.78 -15.67
N LEU A 232 -10.31 -2.64 -16.84
CA LEU A 232 -8.86 -2.73 -17.03
C LEU A 232 -8.19 -1.38 -16.92
N SER A 233 -8.93 -0.30 -17.22
CA SER A 233 -8.55 1.09 -17.05
C SER A 233 -9.80 1.96 -16.89
N LYS A 234 -9.62 3.28 -16.79
CA LYS A 234 -10.73 4.27 -16.75
C LYS A 234 -11.68 4.14 -17.96
N THR A 235 -11.16 3.70 -19.10
CA THR A 235 -11.90 3.65 -20.37
C THR A 235 -12.04 2.25 -20.98
N GLU A 236 -11.28 1.28 -20.48
CA GLU A 236 -11.21 -0.07 -21.06
C GLU A 236 -11.95 -1.10 -20.19
N ARG A 237 -12.70 -1.97 -20.84
CA ARG A 237 -13.42 -3.11 -20.26
C ARG A 237 -12.97 -4.41 -20.91
N SER A 238 -12.94 -5.51 -20.15
CA SER A 238 -12.74 -6.86 -20.67
C SER A 238 -14.05 -7.48 -21.15
#